data_8016f678ede72c30455abf3e4e82e702
#
_entry.id   8016f678ede72c30455abf3e4e82e702
#
_cell.length_a   1.000
_cell.length_b   1.000
_cell.length_c   1.000
_cell.angle_alpha   90.00
_cell.angle_beta   90.00
_cell.angle_gamma   90.00
#
_symmetry.space_group_name_H-M   'P 1'
#
loop_
_entity.id
_entity.type
_entity.pdbx_description
1 polymer ?
#
loop_
_entity_poly.entity_id
_entity_poly.type
_entity_poly.pdbx_seq_one_letter_code
_entity_poly.pdbx_strand_id
1 'polypeptide(L)'
;MQTLGALPQVLFRGGAALTPRLGIDVLLERNTGLLRTDRGVSLFDDPAKAARFGAVYIVESFPEGLKMQQRGRDPGHYELMPAEPMTFERYVELLTHVVLHPLQGMS
;
A
#
# COMPACT_ATOMS: atom_id res chain seq x y z
N MET A 1 -7.91 23.91 2.49
CA MET A 1 -6.63 23.65 2.03
C MET A 1 -6.25 22.19 2.17
N GLN A 2 -5.48 21.75 1.29
CA GLN A 2 -5.15 20.36 1.18
C GLN A 2 -3.96 20.00 2.04
N THR A 3 -4.07 18.92 2.76
CA THR A 3 -2.94 18.43 3.52
C THR A 3 -2.23 17.37 2.71
N LEU A 4 -0.95 17.59 2.45
CA LEU A 4 -0.16 16.65 1.70
C LEU A 4 -0.04 15.35 2.49
N GLY A 5 -0.19 14.24 1.78
CA GLY A 5 -0.09 12.95 2.39
C GLY A 5 -1.32 12.52 3.16
N ALA A 6 -2.37 13.35 3.19
CA ALA A 6 -3.61 12.97 3.82
C ALA A 6 -4.29 11.89 3.00
N LEU A 7 -4.81 10.88 3.66
CA LEU A 7 -5.54 9.83 2.99
C LEU A 7 -6.97 10.31 2.75
N PRO A 8 -7.55 9.98 1.59
CA PRO A 8 -8.94 10.37 1.32
C PRO A 8 -9.91 9.64 2.24
N GLN A 9 -9.49 8.54 2.82
CA GLN A 9 -10.30 7.76 3.73
C GLN A 9 -9.39 6.84 4.53
N VAL A 10 -9.96 6.24 5.57
CA VAL A 10 -9.20 5.34 6.41
C VAL A 10 -9.00 4.02 5.67
N LEU A 11 -7.77 3.57 5.60
CA LEU A 11 -7.43 2.31 4.94
C LEU A 11 -6.74 1.38 5.93
N PHE A 12 -6.88 0.08 5.68
CA PHE A 12 -6.42 -0.95 6.58
C PHE A 12 -5.52 -1.95 5.87
N ARG A 13 -4.54 -2.44 6.60
CA ARG A 13 -3.63 -3.48 6.12
C ARG A 13 -3.79 -4.72 6.98
N GLY A 14 -3.88 -5.87 6.36
CA GLY A 14 -3.87 -7.15 7.08
C GLY A 14 -2.44 -7.61 7.25
N GLY A 15 -1.96 -7.64 8.49
CA GLY A 15 -0.59 -7.96 8.81
C GLY A 15 0.28 -6.73 8.89
N ALA A 16 1.29 -6.78 9.76
CA ALA A 16 2.18 -5.64 9.98
C ALA A 16 3.22 -5.46 8.88
N ALA A 17 3.50 -6.53 8.13
CA ALA A 17 4.57 -6.47 7.14
C ALA A 17 4.07 -5.92 5.82
N LEU A 18 4.81 -4.98 5.28
CA LEU A 18 4.56 -4.47 3.94
C LEU A 18 5.68 -5.00 3.05
N THR A 19 5.72 -6.32 2.88
CA THR A 19 6.77 -6.98 2.10
C THR A 19 6.18 -7.32 0.74
N PRO A 20 6.57 -6.57 -0.31
CA PRO A 20 6.00 -6.82 -1.63
C PRO A 20 6.62 -8.05 -2.27
N ARG A 21 5.82 -8.71 -3.10
CA ARG A 21 6.27 -9.88 -3.84
C ARG A 21 6.43 -9.47 -5.30
N LEU A 22 7.68 -9.52 -5.78
CA LEU A 22 7.96 -9.17 -7.16
C LEU A 22 7.28 -10.17 -8.10
N GLY A 23 6.58 -9.65 -9.09
CA GLY A 23 5.86 -10.49 -10.02
C GLY A 23 4.41 -10.74 -9.60
N ILE A 24 4.05 -10.38 -8.37
CA ILE A 24 2.69 -10.57 -7.85
C ILE A 24 2.12 -9.23 -7.42
N ASP A 25 2.73 -8.61 -6.42
CA ASP A 25 2.27 -7.32 -5.92
C ASP A 25 2.74 -6.16 -6.79
N VAL A 26 3.93 -6.30 -7.38
CA VAL A 26 4.51 -5.30 -8.28
C VAL A 26 5.15 -6.01 -9.47
N LEU A 27 5.22 -5.29 -10.58
CA LEU A 27 5.75 -5.84 -11.83
C LEU A 27 6.84 -4.93 -12.37
N LEU A 28 7.86 -5.55 -12.99
CA LEU A 28 8.91 -4.80 -13.66
C LEU A 28 8.48 -4.46 -15.09
N GLU A 29 8.87 -3.28 -15.53
CA GLU A 29 8.72 -2.90 -16.93
C GLU A 29 9.89 -3.51 -17.69
N ARG A 30 9.60 -4.21 -18.80
CA ARG A 30 10.57 -5.05 -19.49
C ARG A 30 11.79 -4.29 -19.99
N ASN A 31 11.57 -3.10 -20.51
CA ASN A 31 12.64 -2.38 -21.18
C ASN A 31 13.58 -1.67 -20.24
N THR A 32 13.10 -1.29 -19.07
CA THR A 32 13.90 -0.51 -18.12
C THR A 32 14.31 -1.30 -16.88
N GLY A 33 13.60 -2.38 -16.56
CA GLY A 33 13.83 -3.10 -15.31
C GLY A 33 13.35 -2.36 -14.08
N LEU A 34 12.63 -1.25 -14.26
CA LEU A 34 12.06 -0.50 -13.14
C LEU A 34 10.64 -0.96 -12.88
N LEU A 35 10.15 -0.75 -11.67
CA LEU A 35 8.78 -1.13 -11.33
C LEU A 35 7.78 -0.25 -12.08
N ARG A 36 6.71 -0.90 -12.50
CA ARG A 36 5.55 -0.20 -13.06
C ARG A 36 4.84 0.54 -11.93
N THR A 37 4.05 1.53 -12.31
CA THR A 37 3.37 2.38 -11.35
C THR A 37 1.89 2.07 -11.24
N ASP A 38 1.46 0.92 -11.74
CA ASP A 38 0.05 0.55 -11.78
C ASP A 38 -0.29 -0.60 -10.83
N ARG A 39 0.62 -0.99 -9.96
CA ARG A 39 0.41 -2.05 -8.97
C ARG A 39 1.18 -1.76 -7.70
N GLY A 40 0.69 -2.31 -6.59
CA GLY A 40 1.36 -2.18 -5.32
C GLY A 40 0.75 -3.11 -4.28
N VAL A 41 1.23 -3.00 -3.05
CA VAL A 41 0.70 -3.81 -1.95
C VAL A 41 -0.74 -3.40 -1.66
N SER A 42 -1.56 -4.38 -1.30
CA SER A 42 -3.00 -4.20 -1.15
C SER A 42 -3.38 -3.63 0.20
N LEU A 43 -4.36 -2.72 0.17
CA LEU A 43 -4.99 -2.16 1.35
C LEU A 43 -6.50 -2.18 1.11
N PHE A 44 -7.27 -2.06 2.20
CA PHE A 44 -8.73 -2.14 2.11
C PHE A 44 -9.37 -1.04 2.93
N ASP A 45 -10.55 -0.60 2.49
CA ASP A 45 -11.31 0.38 3.25
C ASP A 45 -12.19 -0.28 4.33
N ASP A 46 -12.13 -1.60 4.44
CA ASP A 46 -12.94 -2.38 5.37
C ASP A 46 -12.02 -3.26 6.20
N PRO A 47 -11.99 -3.07 7.52
CA PRO A 47 -11.11 -3.89 8.36
C PRO A 47 -11.43 -5.38 8.29
N ALA A 48 -12.68 -5.74 8.02
CA ALA A 48 -13.04 -7.15 7.89
C ALA A 48 -12.35 -7.80 6.70
N LYS A 49 -12.18 -7.05 5.60
CA LYS A 49 -11.46 -7.55 4.45
C LYS A 49 -9.98 -7.71 4.74
N ALA A 50 -9.41 -6.73 5.41
CA ALA A 50 -8.00 -6.78 5.78
C ALA A 50 -7.73 -7.94 6.75
N ALA A 51 -8.68 -8.24 7.63
CA ALA A 51 -8.50 -9.27 8.64
C ALA A 51 -8.28 -10.66 8.05
N ARG A 52 -8.64 -10.87 6.79
CA ARG A 52 -8.39 -12.14 6.12
C ARG A 52 -6.91 -12.44 5.98
N PHE A 53 -6.08 -11.42 6.05
CA PHE A 53 -4.64 -11.56 5.78
C PHE A 53 -3.80 -11.40 7.04
N GLY A 54 -4.41 -11.26 8.19
CA GLY A 54 -3.70 -11.15 9.46
C GLY A 54 -4.27 -10.07 10.35
N ALA A 55 -3.56 -9.77 11.43
CA ALA A 55 -3.97 -8.72 12.34
C ALA A 55 -4.11 -7.40 11.58
N VAL A 56 -5.10 -6.60 11.94
CA VAL A 56 -5.45 -5.41 11.16
C VAL A 56 -4.70 -4.20 11.69
N TYR A 57 -4.13 -3.45 10.77
CA TYR A 57 -3.44 -2.18 11.06
C TYR A 57 -4.09 -1.07 10.27
N ILE A 58 -4.11 0.11 10.86
CA ILE A 58 -4.60 1.33 10.20
C ILE A 58 -3.39 1.99 9.54
N VAL A 59 -3.55 2.38 8.27
CA VAL A 59 -2.52 3.11 7.56
C VAL A 59 -2.64 4.57 7.92
N GLU A 60 -1.67 5.11 8.63
CA GLU A 60 -1.70 6.49 9.06
C GLU A 60 -1.14 7.42 7.99
N SER A 61 -0.02 7.05 7.40
CA SER A 61 0.62 7.89 6.39
C SER A 61 1.58 7.07 5.56
N PHE A 62 1.97 7.62 4.41
CA PHE A 62 2.99 7.01 3.58
C PHE A 62 3.90 8.10 3.03
N PRO A 63 5.15 7.73 2.69
CA PRO A 63 6.12 8.73 2.27
C PRO A 63 5.90 9.18 0.84
N GLU A 64 6.51 10.31 0.52
CA GLU A 64 6.61 10.77 -0.86
C GLU A 64 7.33 9.70 -1.67
N GLY A 65 6.92 9.53 -2.91
CA GLY A 65 7.45 8.46 -3.75
C GLY A 65 6.49 7.30 -3.92
N LEU A 66 5.48 7.24 -3.05
CA LEU A 66 4.39 6.27 -3.17
C LEU A 66 3.09 7.01 -3.45
N LYS A 67 2.15 6.30 -4.08
CA LYS A 67 0.81 6.84 -4.31
C LYS A 67 -0.21 5.78 -3.93
N MET A 68 -1.39 6.24 -3.55
CA MET A 68 -2.49 5.36 -3.16
C MET A 68 -3.57 5.45 -4.21
N GLN A 69 -3.96 4.31 -4.79
CA GLN A 69 -5.01 4.32 -5.80
C GLN A 69 -5.92 3.11 -5.64
N GLN A 70 -7.19 3.32 -5.90
CA GLN A 70 -8.15 2.24 -5.97
C GLN A 70 -7.84 1.42 -7.22
N ARG A 71 -7.94 0.09 -7.11
CA ARG A 71 -7.65 -0.78 -8.22
C ARG A 71 -8.52 -2.02 -8.15
N GLY A 72 -8.99 -2.46 -9.30
CA GLY A 72 -9.78 -3.67 -9.39
C GLY A 72 -11.26 -3.41 -9.28
N ARG A 73 -12.03 -4.49 -9.24
CA ARG A 73 -13.49 -4.41 -9.24
C ARG A 73 -14.08 -4.03 -7.88
N ASP A 74 -13.37 -4.37 -6.82
CA ASP A 74 -13.81 -4.02 -5.47
C ASP A 74 -13.49 -2.56 -5.23
N PRO A 75 -14.47 -1.67 -5.11
CA PRO A 75 -14.18 -0.25 -4.92
C PRO A 75 -13.49 0.04 -3.60
N GLY A 76 -13.50 -0.90 -2.66
CA GLY A 76 -12.79 -0.75 -1.39
C GLY A 76 -11.37 -1.28 -1.40
N HIS A 77 -10.90 -1.78 -2.55
CA HIS A 77 -9.54 -2.30 -2.67
C HIS A 77 -8.63 -1.21 -3.21
N TYR A 78 -7.59 -0.92 -2.46
CA TYR A 78 -6.60 0.09 -2.82
C TYR A 78 -5.23 -0.55 -2.86
N GLU A 79 -4.32 0.07 -3.58
CA GLU A 79 -2.94 -0.38 -3.64
C GLU A 79 -2.01 0.80 -3.44
N LEU A 80 -0.94 0.55 -2.71
CA LEU A 80 0.09 1.54 -2.45
C LEU A 80 1.19 1.28 -3.48
N MET A 81 1.27 2.13 -4.47
CA MET A 81 2.06 1.94 -5.68
C MET A 81 3.26 2.85 -5.72
N PRO A 82 4.29 2.51 -6.52
CA PRO A 82 5.32 3.50 -6.81
C PRO A 82 4.69 4.68 -7.53
N ALA A 83 5.02 5.90 -7.09
CA ALA A 83 4.48 7.10 -7.72
C ALA A 83 5.14 7.35 -9.08
N GLU A 84 6.33 6.80 -9.28
CA GLU A 84 7.06 6.90 -10.53
C GLU A 84 7.89 5.63 -10.67
N PRO A 85 8.39 5.33 -11.87
CA PRO A 85 9.22 4.14 -12.04
C PRO A 85 10.42 4.19 -11.12
N MET A 86 10.69 3.08 -10.44
CA MET A 86 11.80 3.00 -9.48
C MET A 86 12.26 1.55 -9.38
N THR A 87 13.42 1.35 -8.76
CA THR A 87 13.89 0.00 -8.52
C THR A 87 13.05 -0.68 -7.47
N PHE A 88 13.05 -2.00 -7.47
CA PHE A 88 12.36 -2.78 -6.45
C PHE A 88 12.92 -2.44 -5.07
N GLU A 89 14.23 -2.31 -4.96
CA GLU A 89 14.88 -1.97 -3.68
C GLU A 89 14.41 -0.63 -3.14
N ARG A 90 14.24 0.35 -4.03
CA ARG A 90 13.76 1.66 -3.60
C ARG A 90 12.33 1.57 -3.09
N TYR A 91 11.49 0.80 -3.78
CA TYR A 91 10.11 0.60 -3.35
C TYR A 91 10.05 -0.06 -1.98
N VAL A 92 10.84 -1.11 -1.78
CA VAL A 92 10.90 -1.79 -0.49
C VAL A 92 11.31 -0.81 0.61
N GLU A 93 12.31 0.02 0.34
CA GLU A 93 12.75 1.02 1.30
C GLU A 93 11.63 2.00 1.64
N LEU A 94 10.93 2.50 0.63
CA LEU A 94 9.83 3.44 0.87
C LEU A 94 8.73 2.81 1.71
N LEU A 95 8.45 1.54 1.50
CA LEU A 95 7.42 0.86 2.28
C LEU A 95 7.78 0.79 3.77
N THR A 96 9.07 0.80 4.12
CA THR A 96 9.46 0.79 5.53
C THR A 96 9.10 2.10 6.22
N HIS A 97 8.80 3.15 5.46
CA HIS A 97 8.43 4.44 6.03
C HIS A 97 6.92 4.65 6.09
N VAL A 98 6.14 3.65 5.70
CA VAL A 98 4.69 3.72 5.87
C VAL A 98 4.40 3.54 7.36
N VAL A 99 3.57 4.42 7.90
CA VAL A 99 3.24 4.37 9.33
C VAL A 99 1.96 3.59 9.51
N LEU A 100 2.06 2.50 10.27
CA LEU A 100 0.93 1.63 10.57
C LEU A 100 0.69 1.64 12.07
N HIS A 101 -0.58 1.62 12.46
CA HIS A 101 -0.98 1.48 13.86
C HIS A 101 -1.90 0.27 14.01
N PRO A 102 -1.68 -0.56 15.03
CA PRO A 102 -2.62 -1.66 15.27
C PRO A 102 -4.02 -1.12 15.49
N LEU A 103 -5.00 -1.81 14.93
CA LEU A 103 -6.39 -1.44 15.16
C LEU A 103 -6.74 -1.86 16.59
N GLN A 104 -6.95 -0.86 17.45
CA GLN A 104 -7.19 -1.10 18.86
C GLN A 104 -8.68 -1.22 19.14
N GLY A 105 -8.99 -1.73 20.35
CA GLY A 105 -10.36 -1.77 20.79
C GLY A 105 -11.17 -2.92 20.23
N MET A 106 -10.51 -3.88 19.64
CA MET A 106 -11.16 -5.04 19.04
C MET A 106 -11.25 -6.21 20.02
N SER A 107 -10.78 -6.01 21.18
CA SER A 107 -10.78 -7.07 22.17
C SER A 107 -12.19 -7.44 22.60
#